data_b0a87ec9b8d77cfcd81ed1dab8b9b872
#
_entry.id   b0a87ec9b8d77cfcd81ed1dab8b9b872
#
_cell.length_a   1.000
_cell.length_b   1.000
_cell.length_c   1.000
_cell.angle_alpha   90.00
_cell.angle_beta   90.00
_cell.angle_gamma   90.00
#
_symmetry.space_group_name_H-M   'P 1'
#
loop_
_entity.id
_entity.type
_entity.pdbx_description
1 polymer ?
#
loop_
_entity_poly.entity_id
_entity_poly.type
_entity_poly.pdbx_seq_one_letter_code
_entity_poly.pdbx_strand_id
1 'polypeptide(L)'
;MIDRATRIEVVSPDGQRRDVRLLASDPQTDLALLEMPFALPAVDLHMKTPQIGEHVCVAGNSFGLGISFSCGVVSATDRSGIGFNPVEDFIQTDAAVNPGASGGLLVNAAGQAVGLVDAIFTKSEDSDAGVNFAVSAALINQVLMKWEEQADVFTH
;
A
#
# COMPACT_ATOMS: atom_id res chain seq x y z
N MET A 1 -4.07 -1.66 11.06
CA MET A 1 -5.46 -1.44 10.56
C MET A 1 -6.37 -2.64 10.75
N ILE A 2 -5.95 -3.88 10.51
CA ILE A 2 -6.81 -5.09 10.63
C ILE A 2 -6.64 -5.87 11.93
N ASP A 3 -5.76 -5.46 12.80
CA ASP A 3 -5.29 -6.17 14.01
C ASP A 3 -6.39 -6.55 15.02
N ARG A 4 -7.58 -5.94 14.90
CA ARG A 4 -8.75 -6.25 15.74
C ARG A 4 -10.02 -6.46 14.91
N ALA A 5 -9.89 -6.61 13.61
CA ALA A 5 -11.04 -6.82 12.75
C ALA A 5 -11.61 -8.23 12.96
N THR A 6 -12.86 -8.32 13.33
CA THR A 6 -13.60 -9.59 13.41
C THR A 6 -14.16 -10.02 12.06
N ARG A 7 -14.21 -9.08 11.10
CA ARG A 7 -14.71 -9.26 9.75
C ARG A 7 -13.96 -8.33 8.80
N ILE A 8 -13.54 -8.86 7.67
CA ILE A 8 -12.94 -8.09 6.57
C ILE A 8 -13.81 -8.26 5.34
N GLU A 9 -14.16 -7.16 4.72
CA GLU A 9 -15.01 -7.12 3.54
C GLU A 9 -14.30 -6.35 2.42
N VAL A 10 -14.34 -6.87 1.22
CA VAL A 10 -13.90 -6.17 0.01
C VAL A 10 -15.08 -5.80 -0.86
N VAL A 11 -14.96 -4.68 -1.53
CA VAL A 11 -15.95 -4.20 -2.50
C VAL A 11 -15.33 -4.29 -3.89
N SER A 12 -15.92 -5.10 -4.75
CA SER A 12 -15.47 -5.25 -6.14
C SER A 12 -15.82 -4.03 -7.01
N PRO A 13 -15.21 -3.86 -8.18
CA PRO A 13 -15.49 -2.73 -9.08
C PRO A 13 -16.96 -2.58 -9.50
N ASP A 14 -17.71 -3.69 -9.52
CA ASP A 14 -19.16 -3.71 -9.79
C ASP A 14 -20.02 -3.43 -8.55
N GLY A 15 -19.39 -3.08 -7.41
CA GLY A 15 -20.05 -2.73 -6.17
C GLY A 15 -20.48 -3.92 -5.30
N GLN A 16 -20.16 -5.15 -5.68
CA GLN A 16 -20.48 -6.31 -4.84
C GLN A 16 -19.58 -6.36 -3.61
N ARG A 17 -20.18 -6.62 -2.46
CA ARG A 17 -19.47 -6.81 -1.18
C ARG A 17 -19.28 -8.28 -0.89
N ARG A 18 -18.06 -8.66 -0.50
CA ARG A 18 -17.73 -10.05 -0.16
C ARG A 18 -16.81 -10.10 1.05
N ASP A 19 -17.13 -11.02 1.95
CA ASP A 19 -16.22 -11.37 3.04
C ASP A 19 -14.97 -12.04 2.50
N VAL A 20 -13.83 -11.67 3.07
CA VAL A 20 -12.53 -12.24 2.72
C VAL A 20 -11.81 -12.72 3.96
N ARG A 21 -10.92 -13.69 3.77
CA ARG A 21 -10.08 -14.21 4.86
C ARG A 21 -8.73 -13.50 4.86
N LEU A 22 -8.23 -13.24 6.05
CA LEU A 22 -6.85 -12.89 6.25
C LEU A 22 -5.99 -14.15 6.11
N LEU A 23 -5.06 -14.14 5.14
CA LEU A 23 -4.12 -15.24 4.92
C LEU A 23 -2.84 -15.06 5.73
N ALA A 24 -2.31 -13.83 5.78
CA ALA A 24 -1.12 -13.48 6.55
C ALA A 24 -1.14 -12.00 6.94
N SER A 25 -0.44 -11.65 7.99
CA SER A 25 -0.19 -10.26 8.38
C SER A 25 1.20 -10.09 8.96
N ASP A 26 1.80 -8.94 8.73
CA ASP A 26 3.08 -8.55 9.32
C ASP A 26 2.93 -7.20 10.04
N PRO A 27 2.76 -7.21 11.37
CA PRO A 27 2.64 -5.99 12.16
C PRO A 27 3.90 -5.11 12.13
N GLN A 28 5.04 -5.65 11.72
CA GLN A 28 6.28 -4.88 11.64
C GLN A 28 6.31 -3.92 10.45
N THR A 29 5.62 -4.28 9.38
CA THR A 29 5.54 -3.50 8.14
C THR A 29 4.15 -2.94 7.85
N ASP A 30 3.16 -3.25 8.69
CA ASP A 30 1.71 -2.96 8.51
C ASP A 30 1.13 -3.51 7.19
N LEU A 31 1.67 -4.66 6.74
CA LEU A 31 1.19 -5.36 5.55
C LEU A 31 0.27 -6.52 5.92
N ALA A 32 -0.73 -6.76 5.09
CA ALA A 32 -1.65 -7.89 5.20
C ALA A 32 -1.93 -8.52 3.84
N LEU A 33 -2.01 -9.84 3.82
CA LEU A 33 -2.41 -10.63 2.66
C LEU A 33 -3.83 -11.15 2.86
N LEU A 34 -4.70 -10.82 1.94
CA LEU A 34 -6.11 -11.22 1.95
C LEU A 34 -6.40 -12.21 0.82
N GLU A 35 -7.27 -13.17 1.10
CA GLU A 35 -7.82 -14.03 0.05
C GLU A 35 -8.78 -13.24 -0.84
N MET A 36 -8.60 -13.32 -2.15
CA MET A 36 -9.46 -12.62 -3.10
C MET A 36 -10.56 -13.57 -3.61
N PRO A 37 -11.85 -13.26 -3.37
CA PRO A 37 -12.95 -14.15 -3.72
C PRO A 37 -13.34 -14.10 -5.21
N PHE A 38 -12.65 -13.28 -5.99
CA PHE A 38 -12.87 -13.11 -7.43
C PHE A 38 -11.55 -12.78 -8.13
N ALA A 39 -11.45 -13.16 -9.42
CA ALA A 39 -10.27 -12.85 -10.20
C ALA A 39 -10.27 -11.38 -10.63
N LEU A 40 -9.14 -10.72 -10.41
CA LEU A 40 -8.84 -9.38 -10.93
C LEU A 40 -7.51 -9.42 -11.66
N PRO A 41 -7.30 -8.56 -12.66
CA PRO A 41 -5.97 -8.38 -13.24
C PRO A 41 -4.99 -7.97 -12.13
N ALA A 42 -3.85 -8.65 -12.07
CA ALA A 42 -2.79 -8.30 -11.14
C ALA A 42 -2.07 -7.04 -11.63
N VAL A 43 -1.61 -6.21 -10.71
CA VAL A 43 -0.69 -5.12 -11.01
C VAL A 43 0.74 -5.62 -10.87
N ASP A 44 1.61 -5.19 -11.77
CA ASP A 44 3.04 -5.51 -11.69
C ASP A 44 3.71 -4.68 -10.60
N LEU A 45 4.46 -5.33 -9.71
CA LEU A 45 5.34 -4.66 -8.77
C LEU A 45 6.63 -4.24 -9.47
N HIS A 46 6.93 -2.96 -9.45
CA HIS A 46 8.17 -2.42 -9.98
C HIS A 46 9.26 -2.40 -8.91
N MET A 47 10.14 -3.42 -8.95
CA MET A 47 11.12 -3.68 -7.90
C MET A 47 12.29 -2.68 -7.88
N LYS A 48 12.50 -1.94 -8.97
CA LYS A 48 13.55 -0.93 -9.04
C LYS A 48 13.11 0.30 -8.25
N THR A 49 13.98 0.80 -7.38
CA THR A 49 13.75 2.07 -6.67
C THR A 49 13.50 3.19 -7.68
N PRO A 50 12.37 3.91 -7.57
CA PRO A 50 12.09 5.01 -8.47
C PRO A 50 13.08 6.16 -8.26
N GLN A 51 13.24 7.00 -9.28
CA GLN A 51 14.11 8.17 -9.18
C GLN A 51 13.39 9.35 -8.50
N ILE A 52 14.12 10.13 -7.71
CA ILE A 52 13.60 11.39 -7.17
C ILE A 52 13.22 12.30 -8.33
N GLY A 53 12.01 12.88 -8.27
CA GLY A 53 11.42 13.66 -9.36
C GLY A 53 10.65 12.84 -10.39
N GLU A 54 10.68 11.51 -10.31
CA GLU A 54 9.86 10.65 -11.16
C GLU A 54 8.36 10.88 -10.89
N HIS A 55 7.57 10.97 -11.96
CA HIS A 55 6.14 11.16 -11.87
C HIS A 55 5.45 9.90 -11.34
N VAL A 56 4.63 10.07 -10.31
CA VAL A 56 3.85 8.99 -9.68
C VAL A 56 2.44 9.46 -9.37
N CYS A 57 1.51 8.50 -9.28
CA CYS A 57 0.15 8.76 -8.85
C CYS A 57 -0.26 7.79 -7.75
N VAL A 58 -1.00 8.31 -6.77
CA VAL A 58 -1.73 7.52 -5.78
C VAL A 58 -3.06 7.10 -6.38
N ALA A 59 -3.32 5.81 -6.46
CA ALA A 59 -4.61 5.23 -6.79
C ALA A 59 -5.27 4.74 -5.51
N GLY A 60 -6.31 5.41 -5.04
CA GLY A 60 -6.94 5.09 -3.76
C GLY A 60 -8.39 5.57 -3.66
N ASN A 61 -9.06 5.20 -2.59
CA ASN A 61 -10.45 5.56 -2.30
C ASN A 61 -10.53 6.62 -1.21
N SER A 62 -10.02 7.81 -1.51
CA SER A 62 -10.04 8.95 -0.59
C SER A 62 -11.46 9.33 -0.19
N PHE A 63 -11.70 9.42 1.12
CA PHE A 63 -12.99 9.75 1.72
C PHE A 63 -14.16 8.82 1.33
N GLY A 64 -13.87 7.63 0.79
CA GLY A 64 -14.91 6.70 0.35
C GLY A 64 -15.69 7.15 -0.90
N LEU A 65 -15.15 8.10 -1.67
CA LEU A 65 -15.79 8.68 -2.85
C LEU A 65 -15.63 7.83 -4.13
N GLY A 66 -14.98 6.68 -4.02
CA GLY A 66 -14.61 5.82 -5.14
C GLY A 66 -13.12 5.95 -5.49
N ILE A 67 -12.63 5.04 -6.33
CA ILE A 67 -11.23 5.05 -6.76
C ILE A 67 -10.93 6.32 -7.54
N SER A 68 -9.93 7.04 -7.09
CA SER A 68 -9.45 8.27 -7.71
C SER A 68 -7.93 8.29 -7.77
N PHE A 69 -7.39 9.14 -8.62
CA PHE A 69 -5.96 9.32 -8.79
C PHE A 69 -5.55 10.73 -8.34
N SER A 70 -4.47 10.77 -7.57
CA SER A 70 -3.80 12.00 -7.17
C SER A 70 -2.33 11.88 -7.56
N CYS A 71 -1.82 12.81 -8.34
CA CYS A 71 -0.49 12.71 -8.93
C CYS A 71 0.47 13.75 -8.38
N GLY A 72 1.74 13.40 -8.36
CA GLY A 72 2.86 14.20 -7.93
C GLY A 72 4.17 13.56 -8.39
N VAL A 73 5.21 13.70 -7.60
CA VAL A 73 6.53 13.15 -7.87
C VAL A 73 7.06 12.36 -6.69
N VAL A 74 8.06 11.52 -6.93
CA VAL A 74 8.88 10.93 -5.87
C VAL A 74 9.71 12.04 -5.25
N SER A 75 9.46 12.33 -3.98
CA SER A 75 10.18 13.37 -3.22
C SER A 75 11.46 12.83 -2.58
N ALA A 76 11.44 11.57 -2.15
CA ALA A 76 12.58 10.86 -1.57
C ALA A 76 12.36 9.35 -1.62
N THR A 77 13.44 8.58 -1.48
CA THR A 77 13.43 7.12 -1.39
C THR A 77 14.18 6.66 -0.15
N ASP A 78 14.09 5.37 0.14
CA ASP A 78 14.83 4.71 1.23
C ASP A 78 14.60 5.40 2.61
N ARG A 79 13.39 5.93 2.81
CA ARG A 79 13.02 6.56 4.09
C ARG A 79 12.76 5.49 5.14
N SER A 80 13.53 5.57 6.24
CA SER A 80 13.40 4.73 7.42
C SER A 80 13.60 5.55 8.69
N GLY A 81 13.21 4.99 9.84
CA GLY A 81 13.32 5.72 11.11
C GLY A 81 12.32 6.87 11.24
N ILE A 82 11.24 6.85 10.46
CA ILE A 82 10.15 7.81 10.55
C ILE A 82 9.33 7.57 11.82
N GLY A 83 9.17 6.29 12.22
CA GLY A 83 8.53 5.87 13.45
C GLY A 83 7.05 5.48 13.28
N PHE A 84 6.61 5.17 12.07
CA PHE A 84 5.28 4.60 11.82
C PHE A 84 5.26 3.10 12.07
N ASN A 85 6.26 2.40 11.53
CA ASN A 85 6.39 0.95 11.62
C ASN A 85 7.76 0.55 12.19
N PRO A 86 7.88 -0.61 12.86
CA PRO A 86 9.19 -1.12 13.29
C PRO A 86 10.17 -1.37 12.15
N VAL A 87 9.66 -1.78 10.99
CA VAL A 87 10.44 -1.99 9.76
C VAL A 87 9.88 -1.07 8.69
N GLU A 88 10.74 -0.20 8.18
CA GLU A 88 10.38 0.83 7.21
C GLU A 88 11.33 0.84 6.03
N ASP A 89 10.77 0.95 4.85
CA ASP A 89 11.40 1.33 3.60
C ASP A 89 10.36 2.09 2.78
N PHE A 90 10.31 3.40 2.99
CA PHE A 90 9.28 4.24 2.40
C PHE A 90 9.79 5.03 1.19
N ILE A 91 8.90 5.15 0.22
CA ILE A 91 8.95 6.18 -0.82
C ILE A 91 8.14 7.36 -0.33
N GLN A 92 8.74 8.55 -0.35
CA GLN A 92 8.05 9.80 -0.06
C GLN A 92 7.56 10.43 -1.35
N THR A 93 6.32 10.94 -1.34
CA THR A 93 5.71 11.65 -2.46
C THR A 93 4.91 12.87 -1.99
N ASP A 94 4.78 13.85 -2.86
CA ASP A 94 3.87 14.99 -2.68
C ASP A 94 2.48 14.76 -3.33
N ALA A 95 2.28 13.62 -4.00
CA ALA A 95 0.95 13.20 -4.43
C ALA A 95 0.00 13.13 -3.24
N ALA A 96 -1.14 13.79 -3.32
CA ALA A 96 -2.06 13.92 -2.19
C ALA A 96 -2.59 12.55 -1.71
N VAL A 97 -2.47 12.32 -0.41
CA VAL A 97 -3.01 11.14 0.28
C VAL A 97 -4.00 11.65 1.32
N ASN A 98 -5.23 11.17 1.26
CA ASN A 98 -6.28 11.54 2.19
C ASN A 98 -6.83 10.31 2.91
N PRO A 99 -7.57 10.48 4.01
CA PRO A 99 -8.20 9.38 4.72
C PRO A 99 -8.99 8.44 3.78
N GLY A 100 -8.74 7.14 3.88
CA GLY A 100 -9.29 6.12 2.99
C GLY A 100 -8.35 5.71 1.84
N ALA A 101 -7.27 6.45 1.56
CA ALA A 101 -6.29 6.09 0.54
C ALA A 101 -5.24 5.08 1.02
N SER A 102 -5.10 4.87 2.33
CA SER A 102 -4.19 3.85 2.89
C SER A 102 -4.56 2.47 2.36
N GLY A 103 -3.55 1.71 1.92
CA GLY A 103 -3.73 0.45 1.19
C GLY A 103 -3.92 0.64 -0.32
N GLY A 104 -4.05 1.87 -0.81
CA GLY A 104 -3.99 2.19 -2.23
C GLY A 104 -2.59 2.06 -2.82
N LEU A 105 -2.47 2.12 -4.13
CA LEU A 105 -1.19 1.96 -4.82
C LEU A 105 -0.54 3.31 -5.12
N LEU A 106 0.78 3.37 -4.99
CA LEU A 106 1.60 4.37 -5.65
C LEU A 106 2.10 3.76 -6.96
N VAL A 107 1.69 4.35 -8.09
CA VAL A 107 1.98 3.82 -9.44
C VAL A 107 2.84 4.80 -10.23
N ASN A 108 3.73 4.27 -11.08
CA ASN A 108 4.53 5.05 -12.02
C ASN A 108 3.75 5.34 -13.32
N ALA A 109 4.36 6.07 -14.26
CA ALA A 109 3.75 6.42 -15.54
C ALA A 109 3.47 5.22 -16.45
N ALA A 110 4.07 4.06 -16.20
CA ALA A 110 3.81 2.80 -16.90
C ALA A 110 2.65 1.99 -16.26
N GLY A 111 2.04 2.49 -15.18
CA GLY A 111 0.98 1.79 -14.45
C GLY A 111 1.47 0.67 -13.55
N GLN A 112 2.77 0.61 -13.27
CA GLN A 112 3.36 -0.38 -12.37
C GLN A 112 3.34 0.15 -10.94
N ALA A 113 3.08 -0.72 -9.95
CA ALA A 113 3.10 -0.34 -8.54
C ALA A 113 4.54 -0.20 -8.05
N VAL A 114 4.91 0.99 -7.62
CA VAL A 114 6.20 1.29 -6.96
C VAL A 114 6.09 1.21 -5.44
N GLY A 115 4.87 1.27 -4.90
CA GLY A 115 4.61 1.13 -3.47
C GLY A 115 3.15 1.01 -3.10
N LEU A 116 2.89 0.76 -1.82
CA LEU A 116 1.58 0.72 -1.19
C LEU A 116 1.46 1.89 -0.22
N VAL A 117 0.43 2.71 -0.38
CA VAL A 117 0.22 3.90 0.47
C VAL A 117 -0.04 3.45 1.92
N ASP A 118 0.76 3.95 2.84
CA ASP A 118 0.68 3.60 4.26
C ASP A 118 0.17 4.78 5.09
N ALA A 119 0.90 5.87 5.11
CA ALA A 119 0.67 6.92 6.07
C ALA A 119 0.79 8.33 5.50
N ILE A 120 0.11 9.25 6.18
CA ILE A 120 0.22 10.69 5.99
C ILE A 120 1.06 11.25 7.14
N PHE A 121 2.06 12.05 6.84
CA PHE A 121 2.76 12.80 7.86
C PHE A 121 1.96 14.07 8.22
N THR A 122 0.97 13.91 9.09
CA THR A 122 0.26 15.05 9.66
C THR A 122 0.55 15.14 11.15
N LYS A 123 1.28 16.18 11.56
CA LYS A 123 1.46 16.49 12.98
C LYS A 123 0.26 17.20 13.62
N SER A 124 -0.72 17.59 12.85
CA SER A 124 -1.95 18.24 13.32
C SER A 124 -3.01 18.24 12.23
N GLU A 125 -4.17 17.77 12.62
CA GLU A 125 -5.50 17.96 12.03
C GLU A 125 -5.58 18.48 10.57
N ASP A 126 -6.00 17.58 9.69
CA ASP A 126 -6.71 17.85 8.43
C ASP A 126 -6.00 18.48 7.23
N SER A 127 -4.67 18.59 7.18
CA SER A 127 -4.03 19.09 5.96
C SER A 127 -2.91 18.19 5.45
N ASP A 128 -3.04 17.78 4.19
CA ASP A 128 -1.94 17.23 3.42
C ASP A 128 -0.80 18.26 3.33
N ALA A 129 0.30 17.99 4.02
CA ALA A 129 1.48 18.85 4.01
C ALA A 129 2.39 18.59 2.80
N GLY A 130 1.97 17.76 1.84
CA GLY A 130 2.81 17.34 0.72
C GLY A 130 3.92 16.36 1.11
N VAL A 131 3.77 15.69 2.25
CA VAL A 131 4.72 14.68 2.74
C VAL A 131 3.94 13.41 3.04
N ASN A 132 3.89 12.52 2.07
CA ASN A 132 3.16 11.27 2.15
C ASN A 132 4.08 10.09 1.89
N PHE A 133 3.76 8.92 2.45
CA PHE A 133 4.62 7.75 2.44
C PHE A 133 3.91 6.53 1.87
N ALA A 134 4.66 5.76 1.09
CA ALA A 134 4.26 4.45 0.59
C ALA A 134 5.35 3.42 0.93
N VAL A 135 4.95 2.25 1.41
CA VAL A 135 5.84 1.10 1.57
C VAL A 135 6.37 0.72 0.20
N SER A 136 7.68 0.58 0.05
CA SER A 136 8.30 0.28 -1.24
C SER A 136 7.88 -1.06 -1.81
N ALA A 137 7.83 -1.20 -3.13
CA ALA A 137 7.59 -2.49 -3.80
C ALA A 137 8.65 -3.53 -3.41
N ALA A 138 9.89 -3.10 -3.14
CA ALA A 138 10.96 -3.98 -2.68
C ALA A 138 10.64 -4.60 -1.32
N LEU A 139 10.21 -3.81 -0.34
CA LEU A 139 9.83 -4.31 0.97
C LEU A 139 8.57 -5.19 0.89
N ILE A 140 7.57 -4.79 0.10
CA ILE A 140 6.37 -5.61 -0.13
C ILE A 140 6.76 -7.00 -0.65
N ASN A 141 7.63 -7.07 -1.65
CA ASN A 141 8.08 -8.34 -2.20
C ASN A 141 8.85 -9.20 -1.19
N GLN A 142 9.70 -8.61 -0.36
CA GLN A 142 10.40 -9.33 0.72
C GLN A 142 9.42 -9.99 1.69
N VAL A 143 8.36 -9.27 2.07
CA VAL A 143 7.32 -9.80 2.96
C VAL A 143 6.52 -10.90 2.28
N LEU A 144 6.15 -10.75 1.01
CA LEU A 144 5.46 -11.77 0.23
C LEU A 144 6.29 -13.06 0.11
N MET A 145 7.56 -12.97 -0.23
CA MET A 145 8.46 -14.13 -0.30
C MET A 145 8.56 -14.85 1.05
N LYS A 146 8.67 -14.12 2.15
CA LYS A 146 8.67 -14.70 3.50
C LYS A 146 7.39 -15.49 3.79
N TRP A 147 6.24 -14.99 3.38
CA TRP A 147 4.97 -15.69 3.57
C TRP A 147 4.84 -16.94 2.67
N GLU A 148 5.34 -16.88 1.44
CA GLU A 148 5.38 -18.04 0.54
C GLU A 148 6.26 -19.15 1.10
N GLU A 149 7.47 -18.83 1.57
CA GLU A 149 8.37 -19.81 2.23
C GLU A 149 7.72 -20.45 3.48
N GLN A 150 6.99 -19.68 4.28
CA GLN A 150 6.28 -20.21 5.44
C GLN A 150 5.10 -21.12 5.04
N ALA A 151 4.39 -20.81 3.95
CA ALA A 151 3.30 -21.64 3.45
C ALA A 151 3.81 -23.01 2.94
N ASP A 152 4.95 -23.05 2.26
CA ASP A 152 5.57 -24.28 1.75
C ASP A 152 6.06 -25.21 2.88
N VAL A 153 6.44 -24.66 4.04
CA VAL A 153 6.84 -25.46 5.22
C VAL A 153 5.66 -26.22 5.85
N PHE A 154 4.43 -25.72 5.68
CA PHE A 154 3.22 -26.36 6.24
C PHE A 154 2.52 -27.33 5.27
N THR A 155 2.99 -27.45 4.03
CA THR A 155 2.42 -28.34 3.00
C THR A 155 3.19 -29.65 2.81
N HIS A 156 4.18 -29.93 3.66
CA HIS A 156 4.95 -31.21 3.66
C HIS A 156 4.75 -32.02 4.94
#